data_d75c670186eca9c61e3aaaf4a088779b
#
_entry.id   d75c670186eca9c61e3aaaf4a088779b
#
_cell.length_a   1.000
_cell.length_b   1.000
_cell.length_c   1.000
_cell.angle_alpha   90.00
_cell.angle_beta   90.00
_cell.angle_gamma   90.00
#
_symmetry.space_group_name_H-M   'P 1'
#
loop_
_entity.id
_entity.type
_entity.pdbx_description
1 polymer ?
#
loop_
_entity_poly.entity_id
_entity_poly.type
_entity_poly.pdbx_seq_one_letter_code
_entity_poly.pdbx_strand_id
1 'polypeptide(L)'
;MFARPILLAVALAITGTPAEARHAAPASSAKPSNADGVVRIRSSHGFDETVDRLKAAIAAKGVRFFDALDQQALGKEANLTIGKSVIVRFGNPPLGVQFLQANRYAGLDWPVRMLVVEEADGSVWLAWTDFQFMAKRYHITTQNAQFKMAAEVAGAIAADAAN
;
A
#
# COMPACT_ATOMS: atom_id res chain seq x y z
N MET A 1 76.60 -8.39 -39.08
CA MET A 1 76.41 -8.09 -37.65
C MET A 1 75.10 -7.36 -37.54
N PHE A 2 73.98 -8.12 -37.38
CA PHE A 2 72.65 -7.58 -37.48
C PHE A 2 71.99 -7.69 -36.12
N ALA A 3 71.68 -6.56 -35.52
CA ALA A 3 70.88 -6.48 -34.27
C ALA A 3 69.40 -6.49 -34.60
N ARG A 4 68.64 -7.43 -33.98
CA ARG A 4 67.18 -7.51 -34.05
C ARG A 4 66.60 -6.64 -32.93
N PRO A 5 65.56 -5.84 -33.19
CA PRO A 5 64.81 -5.19 -32.12
C PRO A 5 63.70 -6.13 -31.57
N ILE A 6 63.61 -6.19 -30.26
CA ILE A 6 62.57 -6.90 -29.49
C ILE A 6 61.34 -6.04 -29.49
N LEU A 7 60.23 -6.56 -30.06
CA LEU A 7 58.90 -5.97 -29.92
C LEU A 7 58.33 -6.31 -28.54
N LEU A 8 58.12 -5.30 -27.72
CA LEU A 8 57.41 -5.43 -26.45
C LEU A 8 55.89 -5.26 -26.70
N ALA A 9 55.14 -6.34 -26.60
CA ALA A 9 53.69 -6.32 -26.68
C ALA A 9 53.12 -5.88 -25.32
N VAL A 10 52.50 -4.69 -25.27
CA VAL A 10 51.73 -4.22 -24.12
C VAL A 10 50.34 -4.80 -24.20
N ALA A 11 50.05 -5.75 -23.34
CA ALA A 11 48.68 -6.26 -23.14
C ALA A 11 47.86 -5.29 -22.29
N LEU A 12 46.87 -4.64 -22.89
CA LEU A 12 45.89 -3.79 -22.22
C LEU A 12 44.84 -4.67 -21.54
N ALA A 13 44.95 -4.86 -20.23
CA ALA A 13 43.91 -5.57 -19.45
C ALA A 13 42.73 -4.63 -19.23
N ILE A 14 41.64 -4.92 -19.91
CA ILE A 14 40.33 -4.28 -19.65
C ILE A 14 39.74 -4.90 -18.41
N THR A 15 39.87 -4.27 -17.25
CA THR A 15 39.16 -4.66 -16.04
C THR A 15 37.70 -4.17 -16.15
N GLY A 16 36.81 -5.01 -16.65
CA GLY A 16 35.38 -4.80 -16.58
C GLY A 16 34.94 -4.94 -15.14
N THR A 17 34.53 -3.84 -14.52
CA THR A 17 33.79 -3.86 -13.25
C THR A 17 32.46 -4.56 -13.45
N PRO A 18 32.12 -5.58 -12.66
CA PRO A 18 30.77 -6.16 -12.71
C PRO A 18 29.77 -5.11 -12.24
N ALA A 19 28.78 -4.80 -13.07
CA ALA A 19 27.62 -4.02 -12.69
C ALA A 19 26.91 -4.76 -11.54
N GLU A 20 26.98 -4.20 -10.34
CA GLU A 20 26.17 -4.65 -9.22
C GLU A 20 24.69 -4.59 -9.64
N ALA A 21 24.11 -5.76 -9.85
CA ALA A 21 22.67 -5.91 -9.94
C ALA A 21 22.07 -5.40 -8.62
N ARG A 22 21.49 -4.20 -8.66
CA ARG A 22 20.67 -3.70 -7.54
C ARG A 22 19.58 -4.72 -7.32
N HIS A 23 19.74 -5.52 -6.27
CA HIS A 23 18.66 -6.35 -5.75
C HIS A 23 17.51 -5.40 -5.42
N ALA A 24 16.42 -5.52 -6.15
CA ALA A 24 15.16 -4.89 -5.77
C ALA A 24 14.85 -5.35 -4.34
N ALA A 25 14.67 -4.41 -3.43
CA ALA A 25 14.24 -4.71 -2.08
C ALA A 25 12.96 -5.56 -2.14
N PRO A 26 12.83 -6.60 -1.31
CA PRO A 26 11.63 -7.44 -1.33
C PRO A 26 10.41 -6.57 -1.07
N ALA A 27 9.35 -6.80 -1.85
CA ALA A 27 8.08 -6.12 -1.72
C ALA A 27 7.64 -6.11 -0.25
N SER A 28 7.34 -4.91 0.26
CA SER A 28 6.89 -4.74 1.65
C SER A 28 5.59 -5.52 1.84
N SER A 29 5.62 -6.61 2.60
CA SER A 29 4.42 -7.37 2.91
C SER A 29 3.58 -6.64 3.97
N ALA A 30 2.25 -6.62 3.80
CA ALA A 30 1.35 -6.10 4.81
C ALA A 30 1.58 -6.82 6.15
N LYS A 31 1.77 -6.04 7.22
CA LYS A 31 1.89 -6.63 8.56
C LYS A 31 0.52 -7.11 9.02
N PRO A 32 0.43 -8.30 9.66
CA PRO A 32 -0.82 -8.73 10.28
C PRO A 32 -1.33 -7.67 11.27
N SER A 33 -2.65 -7.61 11.45
CA SER A 33 -3.27 -6.64 12.34
C SER A 33 -2.75 -6.80 13.78
N ASN A 34 -2.54 -5.69 14.44
CA ASN A 34 -2.29 -5.64 15.88
C ASN A 34 -3.61 -5.91 16.64
N ALA A 35 -3.54 -5.94 17.98
CA ALA A 35 -4.73 -6.09 18.83
C ALA A 35 -5.80 -4.99 18.59
N ASP A 36 -5.41 -3.85 18.03
CA ASP A 36 -6.26 -2.71 17.63
C ASP A 36 -6.99 -2.91 16.28
N GLY A 37 -6.67 -3.97 15.54
CA GLY A 37 -7.31 -4.28 14.26
C GLY A 37 -6.82 -3.42 13.09
N VAL A 38 -5.63 -2.83 13.16
CA VAL A 38 -5.06 -2.05 12.07
C VAL A 38 -4.06 -2.87 11.26
N VAL A 39 -4.27 -3.01 9.96
CA VAL A 39 -3.29 -3.50 8.99
C VAL A 39 -2.60 -2.32 8.35
N ARG A 40 -1.30 -2.40 8.13
CA ARG A 40 -0.54 -1.35 7.46
C ARG A 40 0.58 -1.89 6.60
N ILE A 41 0.90 -1.17 5.53
CA ILE A 41 2.02 -1.43 4.64
C ILE A 41 2.76 -0.12 4.38
N ARG A 42 4.08 -0.16 4.37
CA ARG A 42 4.91 1.00 4.02
C ARG A 42 4.95 1.16 2.51
N SER A 43 4.77 2.38 2.04
CA SER A 43 4.96 2.73 0.63
C SER A 43 6.44 2.97 0.32
N SER A 44 6.86 2.60 -0.89
CA SER A 44 8.15 2.96 -1.48
C SER A 44 8.12 4.32 -2.19
N HIS A 45 6.94 4.93 -2.28
CA HIS A 45 6.67 6.19 -2.99
C HIS A 45 6.43 7.35 -2.02
N GLY A 46 6.49 8.58 -2.54
CA GLY A 46 6.06 9.77 -1.81
C GLY A 46 4.55 9.79 -1.59
N PHE A 47 4.08 10.68 -0.71
CA PHE A 47 2.69 10.75 -0.28
C PHE A 47 1.71 10.91 -1.45
N ASP A 48 1.91 11.95 -2.28
CA ASP A 48 0.97 12.28 -3.36
C ASP A 48 0.93 11.16 -4.42
N GLU A 49 2.09 10.60 -4.77
CA GLU A 49 2.19 9.45 -5.68
C GLU A 49 1.47 8.22 -5.10
N THR A 50 1.62 7.94 -3.80
CA THR A 50 0.94 6.82 -3.15
C THR A 50 -0.58 6.98 -3.22
N VAL A 51 -1.12 8.20 -3.01
CA VAL A 51 -2.55 8.49 -3.15
C VAL A 51 -3.04 8.23 -4.57
N ASP A 52 -2.30 8.68 -5.59
CA ASP A 52 -2.70 8.51 -6.99
C ASP A 52 -2.59 7.03 -7.41
N ARG A 53 -1.57 6.33 -7.00
CA ARG A 53 -1.41 4.88 -7.22
C ARG A 53 -2.52 4.09 -6.53
N LEU A 54 -2.94 4.49 -5.33
CA LEU A 54 -4.07 3.86 -4.63
C LEU A 54 -5.37 3.99 -5.44
N LYS A 55 -5.68 5.18 -5.96
CA LYS A 55 -6.85 5.38 -6.83
C LYS A 55 -6.76 4.54 -8.10
N ALA A 56 -5.59 4.46 -8.73
CA ALA A 56 -5.35 3.63 -9.91
C ALA A 56 -5.51 2.13 -9.61
N ALA A 57 -4.98 1.65 -8.48
CA ALA A 57 -5.11 0.25 -8.06
C ALA A 57 -6.57 -0.13 -7.78
N ILE A 58 -7.36 0.75 -7.15
CA ILE A 58 -8.79 0.57 -6.93
C ILE A 58 -9.52 0.40 -8.28
N ALA A 59 -9.24 1.27 -9.25
CA ALA A 59 -9.83 1.20 -10.58
C ALA A 59 -9.43 -0.09 -11.32
N ALA A 60 -8.16 -0.47 -11.27
CA ALA A 60 -7.63 -1.67 -11.91
C ALA A 60 -8.25 -2.98 -11.38
N LYS A 61 -8.64 -3.00 -10.09
CA LYS A 61 -9.37 -4.15 -9.50
C LYS A 61 -10.88 -4.12 -9.76
N GLY A 62 -11.39 -3.14 -10.50
CA GLY A 62 -12.83 -3.00 -10.77
C GLY A 62 -13.65 -2.69 -9.50
N VAL A 63 -13.03 -2.15 -8.48
CA VAL A 63 -13.66 -1.77 -7.22
C VAL A 63 -14.14 -0.33 -7.32
N ARG A 64 -15.32 -0.04 -6.79
CA ARG A 64 -15.89 1.30 -6.85
C ARG A 64 -15.16 2.25 -5.91
N PHE A 65 -14.57 3.30 -6.46
CA PHE A 65 -14.13 4.47 -5.71
C PHE A 65 -15.35 5.32 -5.32
N PHE A 66 -15.43 5.77 -4.08
CA PHE A 66 -16.49 6.68 -3.62
C PHE A 66 -15.98 8.10 -3.51
N ASP A 67 -14.97 8.33 -2.67
CA ASP A 67 -14.34 9.64 -2.47
C ASP A 67 -12.96 9.53 -1.78
N ALA A 68 -12.33 10.68 -1.64
CA ALA A 68 -11.13 10.88 -0.83
C ALA A 68 -11.30 12.14 0.01
N LEU A 69 -11.03 12.02 1.31
CA LEU A 69 -11.10 13.12 2.27
C LEU A 69 -9.67 13.53 2.66
N ASP A 70 -9.30 14.76 2.34
CA ASP A 70 -8.04 15.35 2.75
C ASP A 70 -8.16 15.86 4.20
N GLN A 71 -7.58 15.10 5.14
CA GLN A 71 -7.62 15.44 6.55
C GLN A 71 -6.65 16.58 6.89
N GLN A 72 -5.55 16.75 6.12
CA GLN A 72 -4.66 17.90 6.29
C GLN A 72 -5.36 19.21 5.95
N ALA A 73 -6.18 19.23 4.89
CA ALA A 73 -6.99 20.39 4.53
C ALA A 73 -7.96 20.76 5.65
N LEU A 74 -8.65 19.75 6.24
CA LEU A 74 -9.53 19.99 7.39
C LEU A 74 -8.78 20.56 8.60
N GLY A 75 -7.56 20.09 8.85
CA GLY A 75 -6.71 20.68 9.90
C GLY A 75 -6.45 22.16 9.64
N LYS A 76 -6.09 22.52 8.40
CA LYS A 76 -5.85 23.92 8.00
C LYS A 76 -7.09 24.80 8.19
N GLU A 77 -8.26 24.31 7.80
CA GLU A 77 -9.55 25.01 7.99
C GLU A 77 -9.84 25.27 9.48
N ALA A 78 -9.44 24.35 10.35
CA ALA A 78 -9.58 24.46 11.80
C ALA A 78 -8.44 25.27 12.48
N ASN A 79 -7.49 25.83 11.71
CA ASN A 79 -6.25 26.46 12.21
C ASN A 79 -5.38 25.50 13.05
N LEU A 80 -5.40 24.21 12.72
CA LEU A 80 -4.59 23.17 13.35
C LEU A 80 -3.61 22.58 12.32
N THR A 81 -2.39 22.31 12.77
CA THR A 81 -1.38 21.69 11.93
C THR A 81 -1.37 20.17 12.16
N ILE A 82 -1.67 19.41 11.12
CA ILE A 82 -1.48 17.96 11.08
C ILE A 82 -0.62 17.62 9.86
N GLY A 83 0.06 16.47 9.89
CA GLY A 83 0.81 15.94 8.75
C GLY A 83 -0.09 15.59 7.57
N LYS A 84 0.52 15.24 6.44
CA LYS A 84 -0.21 14.79 5.25
C LYS A 84 -1.01 13.53 5.58
N SER A 85 -2.30 13.56 5.33
CA SER A 85 -3.22 12.48 5.64
C SER A 85 -4.45 12.56 4.73
N VAL A 86 -4.71 11.47 3.99
CA VAL A 86 -5.88 11.34 3.13
C VAL A 86 -6.53 9.99 3.39
N ILE A 87 -7.84 9.98 3.61
CA ILE A 87 -8.62 8.75 3.70
C ILE A 87 -9.38 8.52 2.40
N VAL A 88 -9.12 7.38 1.74
CA VAL A 88 -9.78 6.97 0.51
C VAL A 88 -10.86 5.95 0.84
N ARG A 89 -12.09 6.20 0.35
CA ARG A 89 -13.21 5.27 0.51
C ARG A 89 -13.53 4.56 -0.79
N PHE A 90 -13.61 3.22 -0.71
CA PHE A 90 -13.90 2.37 -1.85
C PHE A 90 -14.60 1.08 -1.41
N GLY A 91 -15.17 0.34 -2.35
CA GLY A 91 -15.80 -0.94 -2.02
C GLY A 91 -16.45 -1.62 -3.22
N ASN A 92 -16.77 -2.89 -3.02
CA ASN A 92 -17.59 -3.67 -3.95
C ASN A 92 -18.98 -3.84 -3.32
N PRO A 93 -20.04 -3.14 -3.78
CA PRO A 93 -21.36 -3.22 -3.18
C PRO A 93 -21.94 -4.64 -3.08
N PRO A 94 -21.87 -5.52 -4.10
CA PRO A 94 -22.32 -6.91 -3.99
C PRO A 94 -21.66 -7.69 -2.86
N LEU A 95 -20.42 -7.40 -2.52
CA LEU A 95 -19.71 -8.04 -1.41
C LEU A 95 -20.01 -7.34 -0.08
N GLY A 96 -19.88 -6.02 -0.04
CA GLY A 96 -20.00 -5.25 1.21
C GLY A 96 -21.41 -5.27 1.80
N VAL A 97 -22.44 -5.27 0.97
CA VAL A 97 -23.84 -5.34 1.44
C VAL A 97 -24.13 -6.63 2.20
N GLN A 98 -23.44 -7.74 1.92
CA GLN A 98 -23.59 -8.99 2.67
C GLN A 98 -23.16 -8.84 4.15
N PHE A 99 -22.18 -8.00 4.44
CA PHE A 99 -21.79 -7.69 5.82
C PHE A 99 -22.91 -6.93 6.56
N LEU A 100 -23.55 -5.98 5.87
CA LEU A 100 -24.67 -5.20 6.40
C LEU A 100 -25.93 -6.07 6.62
N GLN A 101 -26.15 -7.06 5.76
CA GLN A 101 -27.23 -8.05 5.94
C GLN A 101 -26.98 -8.92 7.17
N ALA A 102 -25.73 -9.32 7.41
CA ALA A 102 -25.36 -10.11 8.59
C ALA A 102 -25.43 -9.29 9.90
N ASN A 103 -24.96 -8.05 9.87
CA ASN A 103 -25.12 -7.08 10.96
C ASN A 103 -25.09 -5.65 10.40
N ARG A 104 -26.23 -4.93 10.53
CA ARG A 104 -26.36 -3.56 10.00
C ARG A 104 -25.32 -2.57 10.53
N TYR A 105 -24.81 -2.77 11.73
CA TYR A 105 -23.79 -1.92 12.32
C TYR A 105 -22.41 -2.07 11.67
N ALA A 106 -22.18 -3.12 10.88
CA ALA A 106 -20.98 -3.24 10.05
C ALA A 106 -20.87 -2.10 9.03
N GLY A 107 -21.97 -1.38 8.76
CA GLY A 107 -21.99 -0.16 7.97
C GLY A 107 -21.10 0.97 8.52
N LEU A 108 -20.69 0.92 9.78
CA LEU A 108 -19.70 1.85 10.34
C LEU A 108 -18.31 1.65 9.74
N ASP A 109 -17.99 0.43 9.29
CA ASP A 109 -16.70 0.09 8.70
C ASP A 109 -16.80 -0.20 7.18
N TRP A 110 -17.96 0.01 6.57
CA TRP A 110 -18.16 -0.09 5.14
C TRP A 110 -18.77 1.22 4.58
N PRO A 111 -18.29 1.80 3.46
CA PRO A 111 -17.21 1.35 2.57
C PRO A 111 -15.85 1.20 3.25
N VAL A 112 -14.95 0.40 2.64
CA VAL A 112 -13.57 0.29 3.09
C VAL A 112 -12.94 1.68 3.15
N ARG A 113 -12.24 1.95 4.25
CA ARG A 113 -11.47 3.18 4.44
C ARG A 113 -9.99 2.80 4.47
N MET A 114 -9.24 3.32 3.51
CA MET A 114 -7.78 3.16 3.47
C MET A 114 -7.14 4.53 3.64
N LEU A 115 -6.39 4.66 4.72
CA LEU A 115 -5.65 5.86 5.07
C LEU A 115 -4.30 5.82 4.35
N VAL A 116 -3.93 6.93 3.71
CA VAL A 116 -2.54 7.22 3.33
C VAL A 116 -2.06 8.31 4.27
N VAL A 117 -0.95 8.08 4.96
CA VAL A 117 -0.40 9.01 5.95
C VAL A 117 1.11 9.11 5.80
N GLU A 118 1.65 10.33 5.98
CA GLU A 118 3.07 10.60 6.07
C GLU A 118 3.42 10.78 7.55
N GLU A 119 4.30 9.92 8.06
CA GLU A 119 4.80 9.98 9.43
C GLU A 119 5.84 11.11 9.60
N ALA A 120 6.18 11.45 10.84
CA ALA A 120 7.12 12.52 11.15
C ALA A 120 8.54 12.30 10.59
N ASP A 121 8.92 11.06 10.32
CA ASP A 121 10.19 10.68 9.69
C ASP A 121 10.15 10.73 8.15
N GLY A 122 9.04 11.18 7.57
CA GLY A 122 8.80 11.26 6.13
C GLY A 122 8.41 9.92 5.50
N SER A 123 8.29 8.84 6.27
CA SER A 123 7.81 7.57 5.74
C SER A 123 6.31 7.62 5.44
N VAL A 124 5.91 7.02 4.32
CA VAL A 124 4.52 6.96 3.88
C VAL A 124 3.95 5.58 4.13
N TRP A 125 2.74 5.52 4.67
CA TRP A 125 2.06 4.28 5.01
C TRP A 125 0.63 4.27 4.46
N LEU A 126 0.19 3.07 4.04
CA LEU A 126 -1.22 2.77 3.83
C LEU A 126 -1.70 1.94 5.02
N ALA A 127 -2.87 2.31 5.56
CA ALA A 127 -3.45 1.62 6.72
C ALA A 127 -4.96 1.44 6.54
N TRP A 128 -5.49 0.31 7.02
CA TRP A 128 -6.92 0.00 6.97
C TRP A 128 -7.32 -0.95 8.09
N THR A 129 -8.63 -1.07 8.34
CA THR A 129 -9.15 -1.99 9.34
C THR A 129 -9.06 -3.44 8.85
N ASP A 130 -8.54 -4.32 9.70
CA ASP A 130 -8.52 -5.77 9.46
C ASP A 130 -9.94 -6.33 9.37
N PHE A 131 -10.21 -7.09 8.32
CA PHE A 131 -11.54 -7.66 8.10
C PHE A 131 -11.91 -8.74 9.11
N GLN A 132 -10.95 -9.47 9.65
CA GLN A 132 -11.22 -10.44 10.73
C GLN A 132 -11.53 -9.73 12.05
N PHE A 133 -10.88 -8.59 12.30
CA PHE A 133 -11.23 -7.72 13.42
C PHE A 133 -12.67 -7.17 13.27
N MET A 134 -13.06 -6.74 12.07
CA MET A 134 -14.44 -6.31 11.79
C MET A 134 -15.44 -7.43 12.04
N ALA A 135 -15.18 -8.66 11.57
CA ALA A 135 -16.01 -9.81 11.80
C ALA A 135 -16.24 -10.07 13.30
N LYS A 136 -15.16 -10.00 14.09
CA LYS A 136 -15.24 -10.14 15.57
C LYS A 136 -16.00 -8.99 16.21
N ARG A 137 -15.72 -7.74 15.82
CA ARG A 137 -16.35 -6.53 16.35
C ARG A 137 -17.87 -6.56 16.21
N TYR A 138 -18.35 -7.05 15.08
CA TYR A 138 -19.79 -7.12 14.78
C TYR A 138 -20.41 -8.50 14.99
N HIS A 139 -19.66 -9.44 15.60
CA HIS A 139 -20.10 -10.80 15.88
C HIS A 139 -20.67 -11.51 14.63
N ILE A 140 -20.05 -11.27 13.46
CA ILE A 140 -20.43 -11.92 12.20
C ILE A 140 -19.65 -13.22 12.06
N THR A 141 -20.34 -14.35 12.12
CA THR A 141 -19.74 -15.69 12.06
C THR A 141 -20.04 -16.43 10.75
N THR A 142 -20.91 -15.88 9.91
CA THR A 142 -21.46 -16.57 8.73
C THR A 142 -20.80 -16.20 7.40
N GLN A 143 -20.08 -15.08 7.32
CA GLN A 143 -19.52 -14.53 6.08
C GLN A 143 -18.00 -14.70 5.97
N ASN A 144 -17.45 -15.80 6.45
CA ASN A 144 -15.98 -16.00 6.52
C ASN A 144 -15.29 -15.92 5.16
N ALA A 145 -15.88 -16.51 4.11
CA ALA A 145 -15.32 -16.46 2.76
C ALA A 145 -15.31 -15.03 2.20
N GLN A 146 -16.36 -14.26 2.48
CA GLN A 146 -16.50 -12.87 2.04
C GLN A 146 -15.50 -11.96 2.77
N PHE A 147 -15.32 -12.13 4.08
CA PHE A 147 -14.29 -11.41 4.84
C PHE A 147 -12.88 -11.73 4.36
N LYS A 148 -12.59 -13.00 4.05
CA LYS A 148 -11.31 -13.41 3.47
C LYS A 148 -11.08 -12.74 2.11
N MET A 149 -12.07 -12.81 1.21
CA MET A 149 -12.00 -12.18 -0.11
C MET A 149 -11.78 -10.66 -0.01
N ALA A 150 -12.50 -9.99 0.90
CA ALA A 150 -12.33 -8.56 1.12
C ALA A 150 -10.92 -8.20 1.62
N ALA A 151 -10.37 -9.01 2.54
CA ALA A 151 -9.01 -8.84 3.04
C ALA A 151 -7.96 -9.01 1.92
N GLU A 152 -8.11 -10.03 1.07
CA GLU A 152 -7.23 -10.29 -0.06
C GLU A 152 -7.25 -9.14 -1.09
N VAL A 153 -8.44 -8.66 -1.44
CA VAL A 153 -8.59 -7.55 -2.39
C VAL A 153 -8.02 -6.25 -1.83
N ALA A 154 -8.32 -5.91 -0.57
CA ALA A 154 -7.79 -4.70 0.06
C ALA A 154 -6.26 -4.76 0.20
N GLY A 155 -5.73 -5.93 0.58
CA GLY A 155 -4.28 -6.16 0.67
C GLY A 155 -3.59 -6.04 -0.70
N ALA A 156 -4.19 -6.59 -1.77
CA ALA A 156 -3.66 -6.46 -3.13
C ALA A 156 -3.67 -5.00 -3.61
N ILE A 157 -4.77 -4.26 -3.38
CA ILE A 157 -4.85 -2.83 -3.71
C ILE A 157 -3.76 -2.04 -2.97
N ALA A 158 -3.59 -2.30 -1.68
CA ALA A 158 -2.56 -1.63 -0.88
C ALA A 158 -1.13 -1.97 -1.36
N ALA A 159 -0.86 -3.23 -1.72
CA ALA A 159 0.43 -3.66 -2.25
C ALA A 159 0.73 -3.03 -3.62
N ASP A 160 -0.26 -3.00 -4.53
CA ASP A 160 -0.12 -2.36 -5.86
C ASP A 160 0.13 -0.84 -5.73
N ALA A 161 -0.43 -0.20 -4.70
CA ALA A 161 -0.22 1.22 -4.42
C ALA A 161 1.13 1.51 -3.76
N ALA A 162 1.65 0.59 -2.96
CA ALA A 162 2.86 0.77 -2.15
C ALA A 162 4.17 0.45 -2.91
N ASN A 163 4.12 -0.36 -3.98
CA ASN A 163 5.26 -0.82 -4.78
C ASN A 163 5.18 -0.24 -6.19
#